data_8ed4a66a9fd6c5d1e1cafa4751a65a21
#
_entry.id   8ed4a66a9fd6c5d1e1cafa4751a65a21
#
_cell.length_a   1.000
_cell.length_b   1.000
_cell.length_c   1.000
_cell.angle_alpha   90.00
_cell.angle_beta   90.00
_cell.angle_gamma   90.00
#
_symmetry.space_group_name_H-M   'P 1'
#
loop_
_entity.id
_entity.type
_entity.pdbx_description
1 polymer ?
#
loop_
_entity_poly.entity_id
_entity_poly.type
_entity_poly.pdbx_seq_one_letter_code
_entity_poly.pdbx_strand_id
1 'polypeptide(L)'
;MEKYTEIIFILDRSGSMAGLEMDTIGGYNATIEKQKAQQGQAVVSTILFNHYSKVICNRVDINEVKKMDENDYQVYGSTSLLDAVGGAIVHVEKVHKLLGKANCPEKTIFIITTDGYENSSKEFSYKKVKSLINKHDDYQFIFMGANIDAYQVANDIGISKDTTVNYCCDSQGQRLCFNSIDNAISDIRKNGKIKSNSWRAESDNYYNKNTKIRK
;
A
#
# COMPACT_ATOMS: atom_id res chain seq x y z
N MET A 1 -14.14 9.22 22.07
CA MET A 1 -14.24 9.24 20.61
C MET A 1 -14.34 7.83 20.09
N GLU A 2 -15.11 7.61 19.04
CA GLU A 2 -15.15 6.31 18.38
C GLU A 2 -13.78 5.97 17.81
N LYS A 3 -13.39 4.71 17.97
CA LYS A 3 -12.13 4.18 17.44
C LYS A 3 -12.20 4.13 15.92
N TYR A 4 -11.17 4.61 15.23
CA TYR A 4 -11.13 4.64 13.78
C TYR A 4 -9.83 4.03 13.23
N THR A 5 -9.87 3.66 11.95
CA THR A 5 -8.70 3.13 11.23
C THR A 5 -8.12 4.21 10.31
N GLU A 6 -6.81 4.32 10.24
CA GLU A 6 -6.12 5.13 9.24
C GLU A 6 -5.50 4.21 8.18
N ILE A 7 -5.86 4.47 6.92
CA ILE A 7 -5.43 3.67 5.76
C ILE A 7 -4.58 4.56 4.86
N ILE A 8 -3.33 4.17 4.63
CA ILE A 8 -2.38 4.93 3.82
C ILE A 8 -2.00 4.11 2.59
N PHE A 9 -2.42 4.56 1.41
CA PHE A 9 -2.00 3.99 0.13
C PHE A 9 -0.75 4.71 -0.38
N ILE A 10 0.27 3.94 -0.76
CA ILE A 10 1.51 4.39 -1.39
C ILE A 10 1.60 3.62 -2.71
N LEU A 11 1.17 4.24 -3.80
CA LEU A 11 0.97 3.61 -5.09
C LEU A 11 2.02 4.09 -6.09
N ASP A 12 2.74 3.15 -6.65
CA ASP A 12 3.72 3.39 -7.70
C ASP A 12 3.01 3.86 -8.99
N ARG A 13 3.53 4.93 -9.58
CA ARG A 13 3.18 5.43 -10.91
C ARG A 13 4.44 5.67 -11.75
N SER A 14 5.51 4.93 -11.50
CA SER A 14 6.72 4.96 -12.31
C SER A 14 6.49 4.37 -13.71
N GLY A 15 7.44 4.58 -14.61
CA GLY A 15 7.29 4.19 -16.01
C GLY A 15 7.04 2.71 -16.25
N SER A 16 7.43 1.82 -15.34
CA SER A 16 7.16 0.38 -15.41
C SER A 16 5.69 0.03 -15.28
N MET A 17 4.88 0.89 -14.62
CA MET A 17 3.42 0.71 -14.49
C MET A 17 2.65 0.99 -15.77
N ALA A 18 3.32 1.32 -16.89
CA ALA A 18 2.66 1.62 -18.17
C ALA A 18 1.85 0.42 -18.68
N GLY A 19 0.59 0.70 -19.04
CA GLY A 19 -0.39 -0.31 -19.47
C GLY A 19 -1.22 -0.90 -18.34
N LEU A 20 -0.97 -0.54 -17.08
CA LEU A 20 -1.74 -0.95 -15.90
C LEU A 20 -2.51 0.22 -15.24
N GLU A 21 -2.54 1.39 -15.90
CA GLU A 21 -3.14 2.60 -15.33
C GLU A 21 -4.61 2.38 -14.95
N MET A 22 -5.41 1.89 -15.90
CA MET A 22 -6.85 1.65 -15.70
C MET A 22 -7.11 0.56 -14.67
N ASP A 23 -6.28 -0.49 -14.64
CA ASP A 23 -6.39 -1.58 -13.66
C ASP A 23 -6.06 -1.08 -12.24
N THR A 24 -5.05 -0.20 -12.10
CA THR A 24 -4.68 0.41 -10.83
C THR A 24 -5.77 1.36 -10.32
N ILE A 25 -6.25 2.27 -11.19
CA ILE A 25 -7.34 3.20 -10.86
C ILE A 25 -8.60 2.43 -10.47
N GLY A 26 -8.99 1.44 -11.28
CA GLY A 26 -10.18 0.61 -11.04
C GLY A 26 -10.06 -0.18 -9.73
N GLY A 27 -8.91 -0.80 -9.49
CA GLY A 27 -8.63 -1.58 -8.28
C GLY A 27 -8.65 -0.72 -7.02
N TYR A 28 -7.98 0.44 -7.05
CA TYR A 28 -8.02 1.41 -5.94
C TYR A 28 -9.45 1.86 -5.64
N ASN A 29 -10.18 2.33 -6.66
CA ASN A 29 -11.55 2.81 -6.50
C ASN A 29 -12.48 1.71 -5.96
N ALA A 30 -12.37 0.48 -6.47
CA ALA A 30 -13.14 -0.66 -5.97
C ALA A 30 -12.82 -0.98 -4.50
N THR A 31 -11.55 -0.90 -4.10
CA THR A 31 -11.14 -1.10 -2.70
C THR A 31 -11.75 -0.01 -1.80
N ILE A 32 -11.69 1.26 -2.19
CA ILE A 32 -12.30 2.35 -1.43
C ILE A 32 -13.81 2.11 -1.25
N GLU A 33 -14.54 1.78 -2.32
CA GLU A 33 -15.99 1.54 -2.24
C GLU A 33 -16.34 0.34 -1.33
N LYS A 34 -15.58 -0.76 -1.40
CA LYS A 34 -15.76 -1.90 -0.51
C LYS A 34 -15.48 -1.54 0.95
N GLN A 35 -14.45 -0.74 1.20
CA GLN A 35 -14.10 -0.31 2.55
C GLN A 35 -15.08 0.72 3.13
N LYS A 36 -15.75 1.54 2.29
CA LYS A 36 -16.89 2.39 2.71
C LYS A 36 -18.06 1.56 3.26
N ALA A 37 -18.31 0.41 2.66
CA ALA A 37 -19.41 -0.49 3.08
C ALA A 37 -19.12 -1.23 4.39
N GLN A 38 -17.91 -1.14 4.94
CA GLN A 38 -17.56 -1.81 6.19
C GLN A 38 -17.90 -0.98 7.42
N GLN A 39 -18.20 -1.66 8.53
CA GLN A 39 -18.43 -1.00 9.80
C GLN A 39 -17.16 -0.33 10.35
N GLY A 40 -17.37 0.75 11.09
CA GLY A 40 -16.33 1.54 11.76
C GLY A 40 -15.81 2.67 10.89
N GLN A 41 -15.38 3.74 11.55
CA GLN A 41 -14.83 4.92 10.90
C GLN A 41 -13.44 4.63 10.30
N ALA A 42 -13.14 5.26 9.18
CA ALA A 42 -11.81 5.23 8.60
C ALA A 42 -11.47 6.57 7.94
N VAL A 43 -10.19 6.93 8.00
CA VAL A 43 -9.62 8.02 7.21
C VAL A 43 -8.59 7.46 6.24
N VAL A 44 -8.51 8.07 5.06
CA VAL A 44 -7.64 7.60 3.98
C VAL A 44 -6.66 8.70 3.59
N SER A 45 -5.41 8.31 3.44
CA SER A 45 -4.39 9.07 2.74
C SER A 45 -3.93 8.30 1.51
N THR A 46 -3.71 8.99 0.39
CA THR A 46 -3.21 8.36 -0.84
C THR A 46 -2.06 9.17 -1.40
N ILE A 47 -0.92 8.51 -1.51
CA ILE A 47 0.33 9.03 -2.03
C ILE A 47 0.64 8.26 -3.31
N LEU A 48 0.72 8.97 -4.42
CA LEU A 48 1.23 8.45 -5.68
C LEU A 48 2.71 8.79 -5.78
N PHE A 49 3.55 7.85 -6.18
CA PHE A 49 4.98 8.12 -6.30
C PHE A 49 5.58 7.61 -7.61
N ASN A 50 6.59 8.31 -8.07
CA ASN A 50 7.55 7.93 -9.07
C ASN A 50 8.93 8.47 -8.64
N HIS A 51 9.58 9.39 -9.36
CA HIS A 51 10.77 10.11 -8.88
C HIS A 51 10.43 11.23 -7.88
N TYR A 52 9.17 11.47 -7.59
CA TYR A 52 8.66 12.32 -6.51
C TYR A 52 7.30 11.81 -6.00
N SER A 53 6.92 12.21 -4.80
CA SER A 53 5.63 11.87 -4.21
C SER A 53 4.58 12.97 -4.44
N LYS A 54 3.35 12.57 -4.81
CA LYS A 54 2.17 13.43 -4.93
C LYS A 54 1.08 12.91 -4.00
N VAL A 55 0.69 13.71 -3.01
CA VAL A 55 -0.45 13.41 -2.14
C VAL A 55 -1.73 13.82 -2.86
N ILE A 56 -2.65 12.89 -3.09
CA ILE A 56 -3.95 13.17 -3.73
C ILE A 56 -5.09 13.27 -2.71
N CYS A 57 -4.97 12.61 -1.56
CA CYS A 57 -5.80 12.88 -0.38
C CYS A 57 -4.98 12.66 0.89
N ASN A 58 -5.32 13.40 1.96
CA ASN A 58 -4.62 13.32 3.23
C ASN A 58 -5.62 13.30 4.38
N ARG A 59 -5.76 12.14 5.02
CA ARG A 59 -6.66 11.88 6.15
C ARG A 59 -8.12 12.29 5.90
N VAL A 60 -8.60 12.03 4.70
CA VAL A 60 -9.99 12.28 4.29
C VAL A 60 -10.88 11.18 4.85
N ASP A 61 -12.06 11.52 5.40
CA ASP A 61 -13.05 10.52 5.76
C ASP A 61 -13.32 9.61 4.56
N ILE A 62 -13.30 8.30 4.78
CA ILE A 62 -13.41 7.33 3.69
C ILE A 62 -14.65 7.55 2.83
N ASN A 63 -15.76 8.03 3.42
CA ASN A 63 -17.00 8.31 2.70
C ASN A 63 -16.89 9.52 1.76
N GLU A 64 -15.94 10.42 2.03
CA GLU A 64 -15.68 11.63 1.25
C GLU A 64 -14.55 11.45 0.22
N VAL A 65 -13.85 10.29 0.25
CA VAL A 65 -12.78 10.01 -0.70
C VAL A 65 -13.34 10.02 -2.12
N LYS A 66 -12.80 10.91 -2.95
CA LYS A 66 -13.14 11.00 -4.38
C LYS A 66 -12.53 9.84 -5.15
N LYS A 67 -13.20 9.43 -6.22
CA LYS A 67 -12.64 8.45 -7.15
C LYS A 67 -11.39 9.02 -7.81
N MET A 68 -10.35 8.21 -7.86
CA MET A 68 -9.15 8.48 -8.66
C MET A 68 -9.51 8.38 -10.15
N ASP A 69 -8.95 9.27 -10.95
CA ASP A 69 -9.10 9.25 -12.41
C ASP A 69 -7.74 9.29 -13.13
N GLU A 70 -7.76 9.33 -14.46
CA GLU A 70 -6.56 9.35 -15.30
C GLU A 70 -5.72 10.64 -15.14
N ASN A 71 -6.33 11.74 -14.67
CA ASN A 71 -5.61 12.99 -14.41
C ASN A 71 -4.82 12.89 -13.10
N ASP A 72 -5.30 12.10 -12.14
CA ASP A 72 -4.61 11.83 -10.90
C ASP A 72 -3.43 10.88 -11.10
N TYR A 73 -3.66 9.77 -11.81
CA TYR A 73 -2.72 8.67 -11.95
C TYR A 73 -2.09 8.65 -13.35
N GLN A 74 -1.03 9.42 -13.51
CA GLN A 74 -0.22 9.49 -14.73
C GLN A 74 1.11 8.77 -14.52
N VAL A 75 1.39 7.79 -15.38
CA VAL A 75 2.57 6.92 -15.29
C VAL A 75 3.75 7.52 -16.06
N TYR A 76 4.86 7.77 -15.36
CA TYR A 76 6.13 8.19 -15.94
C TYR A 76 7.27 8.21 -14.91
N GLY A 77 8.52 8.31 -15.38
CA GLY A 77 9.69 8.53 -14.53
C GLY A 77 10.21 7.27 -13.86
N SER A 78 11.09 7.46 -12.88
CA SER A 78 11.78 6.43 -12.10
C SER A 78 11.08 6.17 -10.75
N THR A 79 11.61 5.25 -9.95
CA THR A 79 10.96 4.71 -8.74
C THR A 79 11.70 5.16 -7.48
N SER A 80 11.17 6.14 -6.74
CA SER A 80 11.68 6.59 -5.43
C SER A 80 10.90 5.94 -4.29
N LEU A 81 10.93 4.62 -4.20
CA LEU A 81 10.17 3.83 -3.21
C LEU A 81 10.51 4.22 -1.77
N LEU A 82 11.82 4.37 -1.47
CA LEU A 82 12.27 4.66 -0.11
C LEU A 82 11.85 6.05 0.35
N ASP A 83 11.90 7.05 -0.55
CA ASP A 83 11.44 8.41 -0.23
C ASP A 83 9.94 8.46 -0.02
N ALA A 84 9.15 7.71 -0.81
CA ALA A 84 7.71 7.63 -0.66
C ALA A 84 7.31 6.97 0.67
N VAL A 85 7.88 5.81 0.98
CA VAL A 85 7.57 5.06 2.21
C VAL A 85 8.07 5.81 3.45
N GLY A 86 9.33 6.24 3.44
CA GLY A 86 9.93 6.96 4.57
C GLY A 86 9.23 8.29 4.85
N GLY A 87 8.90 9.05 3.79
CA GLY A 87 8.18 10.30 3.90
C GLY A 87 6.76 10.12 4.45
N ALA A 88 6.04 9.09 4.00
CA ALA A 88 4.70 8.75 4.50
C ALA A 88 4.74 8.41 6.00
N ILE A 89 5.67 7.55 6.44
CA ILE A 89 5.79 7.19 7.86
C ILE A 89 6.08 8.42 8.73
N VAL A 90 7.06 9.23 8.33
CA VAL A 90 7.43 10.46 9.08
C VAL A 90 6.27 11.46 9.13
N HIS A 91 5.48 11.56 8.05
CA HIS A 91 4.28 12.41 8.04
C HIS A 91 3.25 11.91 9.06
N VAL A 92 2.91 10.63 9.04
CA VAL A 92 1.95 10.01 9.96
C VAL A 92 2.41 10.14 11.41
N GLU A 93 3.69 9.90 11.71
CA GLU A 93 4.27 10.12 13.04
C GLU A 93 4.04 11.55 13.55
N LYS A 94 4.29 12.55 12.69
CA LYS A 94 4.08 13.95 13.05
C LYS A 94 2.61 14.24 13.34
N VAL A 95 1.71 13.73 12.52
CA VAL A 95 0.26 13.88 12.70
C VAL A 95 -0.18 13.24 14.01
N HIS A 96 0.20 12.00 14.28
CA HIS A 96 -0.16 11.29 15.52
C HIS A 96 0.37 12.01 16.76
N LYS A 97 1.58 12.57 16.69
CA LYS A 97 2.13 13.39 17.77
C LYS A 97 1.29 14.64 18.05
N LEU A 98 0.79 15.30 16.99
CA LEU A 98 -0.07 16.50 17.13
C LEU A 98 -1.47 16.16 17.64
N LEU A 99 -2.04 15.02 17.21
CA LEU A 99 -3.35 14.55 17.67
C LEU A 99 -3.34 14.17 19.16
N GLY A 100 -2.21 13.70 19.67
CA GLY A 100 -2.09 13.10 21.00
C GLY A 100 -2.78 11.73 21.11
N LYS A 101 -2.37 10.91 22.08
CA LYS A 101 -2.79 9.50 22.22
C LYS A 101 -4.30 9.26 22.18
N ALA A 102 -5.09 10.19 22.76
CA ALA A 102 -6.54 10.04 22.84
C ALA A 102 -7.26 10.16 21.48
N ASN A 103 -6.62 10.79 20.49
CA ASN A 103 -7.19 11.08 19.18
C ASN A 103 -6.48 10.33 18.05
N CYS A 104 -5.50 9.49 18.37
CA CYS A 104 -4.83 8.65 17.38
C CYS A 104 -5.76 7.52 16.91
N PRO A 105 -5.60 7.05 15.65
CA PRO A 105 -6.30 5.88 15.17
C PRO A 105 -5.95 4.65 16.02
N GLU A 106 -6.91 3.73 16.15
CA GLU A 106 -6.66 2.44 16.78
C GLU A 106 -5.77 1.54 15.91
N LYS A 107 -5.86 1.72 14.61
CA LYS A 107 -5.14 0.93 13.61
C LYS A 107 -4.64 1.84 12.51
N THR A 108 -3.37 1.67 12.17
CA THR A 108 -2.70 2.39 11.07
C THR A 108 -2.17 1.38 10.08
N ILE A 109 -2.61 1.45 8.82
CA ILE A 109 -2.32 0.47 7.78
C ILE A 109 -1.65 1.18 6.61
N PHE A 110 -0.42 0.77 6.29
CA PHE A 110 0.30 1.20 5.10
C PHE A 110 0.20 0.13 4.02
N ILE A 111 -0.29 0.51 2.85
CA ILE A 111 -0.38 -0.35 1.67
C ILE A 111 0.59 0.20 0.63
N ILE A 112 1.56 -0.61 0.25
CA ILE A 112 2.62 -0.25 -0.69
C ILE A 112 2.50 -1.15 -1.91
N THR A 113 2.33 -0.56 -3.09
CA THR A 113 2.32 -1.31 -4.36
C THR A 113 3.40 -0.76 -5.28
N THR A 114 4.19 -1.65 -5.88
CA THR A 114 5.22 -1.29 -6.87
C THR A 114 5.46 -2.44 -7.85
N ASP A 115 5.87 -2.12 -9.08
CA ASP A 115 6.31 -3.10 -10.08
C ASP A 115 7.78 -2.90 -10.49
N GLY A 116 8.50 -2.05 -9.76
CA GLY A 116 9.89 -1.71 -10.02
C GLY A 116 10.77 -1.73 -8.78
N TYR A 117 12.08 -1.92 -8.99
CA TYR A 117 13.08 -1.75 -7.95
C TYR A 117 13.32 -0.27 -7.66
N GLU A 118 13.63 0.03 -6.40
CA GLU A 118 14.15 1.33 -5.97
C GLU A 118 15.33 1.78 -6.84
N ASN A 119 15.28 2.98 -7.41
CA ASN A 119 16.34 3.48 -8.27
C ASN A 119 16.58 4.99 -8.26
N SER A 120 15.83 5.75 -7.45
CA SER A 120 15.90 7.23 -7.52
C SER A 120 15.68 7.97 -6.20
N SER A 121 15.53 7.28 -5.08
CA SER A 121 15.40 7.91 -3.76
C SER A 121 16.67 8.66 -3.35
N LYS A 122 16.53 9.82 -2.70
CA LYS A 122 17.61 10.72 -2.29
C LYS A 122 17.61 11.04 -0.80
N GLU A 123 16.43 10.97 -0.14
CA GLU A 123 16.24 11.40 1.25
C GLU A 123 16.31 10.24 2.24
N PHE A 124 15.85 9.05 1.82
CA PHE A 124 15.78 7.86 2.65
C PHE A 124 16.62 6.72 2.08
N SER A 125 17.36 6.05 2.96
CA SER A 125 18.07 4.81 2.66
C SER A 125 17.27 3.61 3.17
N TYR A 126 17.54 2.39 2.68
CA TYR A 126 17.01 1.14 3.18
C TYR A 126 17.10 1.04 4.70
N LYS A 127 18.27 1.34 5.27
CA LYS A 127 18.51 1.33 6.72
C LYS A 127 17.58 2.29 7.47
N LYS A 128 17.36 3.49 6.92
CA LYS A 128 16.51 4.50 7.55
C LYS A 128 15.04 4.10 7.52
N VAL A 129 14.55 3.60 6.37
CA VAL A 129 13.18 3.10 6.25
C VAL A 129 12.94 1.90 7.16
N LYS A 130 13.86 0.92 7.17
CA LYS A 130 13.80 -0.24 8.07
C LYS A 130 13.74 0.17 9.55
N SER A 131 14.52 1.17 9.95
CA SER A 131 14.48 1.70 11.31
C SER A 131 13.14 2.35 11.64
N LEU A 132 12.52 3.07 10.69
CA LEU A 132 11.20 3.66 10.87
C LEU A 132 10.12 2.58 11.00
N ILE A 133 10.12 1.56 10.14
CA ILE A 133 9.15 0.47 10.18
C ILE A 133 9.28 -0.31 11.50
N ASN A 134 10.50 -0.69 11.89
CA ASN A 134 10.74 -1.44 13.12
C ASN A 134 10.44 -0.66 14.42
N LYS A 135 10.31 0.64 14.34
CA LYS A 135 9.94 1.49 15.49
C LYS A 135 8.44 1.41 15.83
N HIS A 136 7.63 0.98 14.88
CA HIS A 136 6.16 0.99 14.97
C HIS A 136 5.56 -0.41 14.93
N ASP A 137 5.56 -1.09 16.08
CA ASP A 137 4.90 -2.40 16.25
C ASP A 137 3.36 -2.30 16.12
N ASP A 138 2.83 -1.10 16.29
CA ASP A 138 1.40 -0.76 16.20
C ASP A 138 0.92 -0.45 14.77
N TYR A 139 1.86 -0.24 13.81
CA TYR A 139 1.53 -0.03 12.40
C TYR A 139 1.54 -1.36 11.64
N GLN A 140 0.62 -1.49 10.71
CA GLN A 140 0.55 -2.64 9.81
C GLN A 140 1.07 -2.25 8.43
N PHE A 141 2.00 -3.02 7.89
CA PHE A 141 2.57 -2.79 6.57
C PHE A 141 2.22 -3.95 5.64
N ILE A 142 1.64 -3.65 4.48
CA ILE A 142 1.32 -4.60 3.42
C ILE A 142 2.13 -4.19 2.18
N PHE A 143 2.90 -5.12 1.64
CA PHE A 143 3.74 -4.88 0.48
C PHE A 143 3.34 -5.79 -0.68
N MET A 144 3.02 -5.19 -1.83
CA MET A 144 2.64 -5.87 -3.05
C MET A 144 3.65 -5.52 -4.15
N GLY A 145 4.42 -6.51 -4.59
CA GLY A 145 5.44 -6.31 -5.62
C GLY A 145 5.18 -7.13 -6.88
N ALA A 146 5.34 -6.51 -8.06
CA ALA A 146 5.38 -7.21 -9.34
C ALA A 146 6.74 -7.02 -10.01
N ASN A 147 7.12 -7.92 -10.91
CA ASN A 147 8.39 -7.86 -11.66
C ASN A 147 9.67 -7.74 -10.81
N ILE A 148 9.56 -7.88 -9.51
CA ILE A 148 10.66 -7.82 -8.53
C ILE A 148 10.59 -9.01 -7.59
N ASP A 149 11.64 -9.26 -6.83
CA ASP A 149 11.53 -10.13 -5.65
C ASP A 149 10.93 -9.32 -4.51
N ALA A 150 9.58 -9.33 -4.43
CA ALA A 150 8.85 -8.57 -3.41
C ALA A 150 9.24 -8.97 -1.99
N TYR A 151 9.55 -10.26 -1.76
CA TYR A 151 9.96 -10.73 -0.44
C TYR A 151 11.32 -10.18 -0.02
N GLN A 152 12.28 -10.10 -0.97
CA GLN A 152 13.60 -9.52 -0.70
C GLN A 152 13.47 -8.01 -0.45
N VAL A 153 12.78 -7.28 -1.32
CA VAL A 153 12.60 -5.82 -1.18
C VAL A 153 11.89 -5.48 0.13
N ALA A 154 10.81 -6.18 0.47
CA ALA A 154 10.07 -6.00 1.72
C ALA A 154 10.95 -6.24 2.95
N ASN A 155 11.72 -7.34 2.97
CA ASN A 155 12.66 -7.66 4.06
C ASN A 155 13.75 -6.60 4.22
N ASP A 156 14.25 -6.04 3.13
CA ASP A 156 15.29 -5.02 3.16
C ASP A 156 14.82 -3.72 3.83
N ILE A 157 13.53 -3.42 3.71
CA ILE A 157 12.90 -2.28 4.41
C ILE A 157 12.21 -2.67 5.74
N GLY A 158 12.26 -3.94 6.15
CA GLY A 158 11.75 -4.39 7.45
C GLY A 158 10.30 -4.87 7.47
N ILE A 159 9.68 -5.09 6.30
CA ILE A 159 8.32 -5.64 6.20
C ILE A 159 8.37 -7.16 6.20
N SER A 160 7.48 -7.79 6.97
CA SER A 160 7.39 -9.24 7.10
C SER A 160 6.95 -9.92 5.79
N LYS A 161 7.48 -11.11 5.53
CA LYS A 161 7.02 -11.98 4.45
C LYS A 161 5.53 -12.32 4.57
N ASP A 162 4.97 -12.37 5.77
CA ASP A 162 3.57 -12.72 6.00
C ASP A 162 2.61 -11.65 5.49
N THR A 163 3.08 -10.42 5.34
CA THR A 163 2.33 -9.28 4.80
C THR A 163 2.85 -8.80 3.44
N THR A 164 3.62 -9.66 2.75
CA THR A 164 4.20 -9.38 1.43
C THR A 164 3.66 -10.35 0.40
N VAL A 165 3.36 -9.86 -0.81
CA VAL A 165 2.87 -10.67 -1.94
C VAL A 165 3.63 -10.31 -3.21
N ASN A 166 4.04 -11.35 -3.97
CA ASN A 166 4.37 -11.20 -5.38
C ASN A 166 3.10 -11.32 -6.22
N TYR A 167 2.87 -10.42 -7.15
CA TYR A 167 1.75 -10.51 -8.09
C TYR A 167 2.23 -10.42 -9.56
N CYS A 168 1.42 -10.92 -10.50
CA CYS A 168 1.73 -10.81 -11.92
C CYS A 168 1.43 -9.39 -12.44
N CYS A 169 2.34 -8.82 -13.22
CA CYS A 169 2.17 -7.53 -13.87
C CYS A 169 1.30 -7.69 -15.15
N ASP A 170 0.03 -7.99 -14.93
CA ASP A 170 -1.02 -8.07 -15.94
C ASP A 170 -2.37 -7.71 -15.30
N SER A 171 -3.40 -7.46 -16.10
CA SER A 171 -4.73 -7.02 -15.62
C SER A 171 -5.34 -7.99 -14.60
N GLN A 172 -5.16 -9.30 -14.76
CA GLN A 172 -5.65 -10.29 -13.81
C GLN A 172 -4.87 -10.24 -12.49
N GLY A 173 -3.54 -10.15 -12.57
CA GLY A 173 -2.67 -10.04 -11.39
C GLY A 173 -2.94 -8.76 -10.60
N GLN A 174 -3.14 -7.64 -11.30
CA GLN A 174 -3.48 -6.34 -10.68
C GLN A 174 -4.84 -6.42 -9.96
N ARG A 175 -5.85 -7.04 -10.57
CA ARG A 175 -7.15 -7.25 -9.95
C ARG A 175 -7.04 -8.10 -8.68
N LEU A 176 -6.28 -9.19 -8.72
CA LEU A 176 -6.06 -10.07 -7.57
C LEU A 176 -5.22 -9.41 -6.47
N CYS A 177 -4.27 -8.55 -6.86
CA CYS A 177 -3.52 -7.70 -5.95
C CYS A 177 -4.46 -6.81 -5.12
N PHE A 178 -5.35 -6.04 -5.77
CA PHE A 178 -6.30 -5.18 -5.06
C PHE A 178 -7.35 -5.96 -4.26
N ASN A 179 -7.79 -7.14 -4.71
CA ASN A 179 -8.64 -8.01 -3.90
C ASN A 179 -7.91 -8.47 -2.62
N SER A 180 -6.63 -8.81 -2.72
CA SER A 180 -5.81 -9.16 -1.55
C SER A 180 -5.67 -7.99 -0.59
N ILE A 181 -5.41 -6.78 -1.10
CA ILE A 181 -5.36 -5.54 -0.30
C ILE A 181 -6.68 -5.34 0.46
N ASP A 182 -7.83 -5.45 -0.24
CA ASP A 182 -9.16 -5.31 0.37
C ASP A 182 -9.40 -6.32 1.50
N ASN A 183 -9.05 -7.59 1.27
CA ASN A 183 -9.15 -8.64 2.28
C ASN A 183 -8.27 -8.35 3.50
N ALA A 184 -7.02 -7.91 3.28
CA ALA A 184 -6.09 -7.58 4.36
C ALA A 184 -6.58 -6.40 5.21
N ILE A 185 -7.04 -5.31 4.57
CA ILE A 185 -7.62 -4.16 5.28
C ILE A 185 -8.84 -4.61 6.09
N SER A 186 -9.71 -5.42 5.50
CA SER A 186 -10.92 -5.94 6.15
C SER A 186 -10.60 -6.79 7.38
N ASP A 187 -9.60 -7.66 7.28
CA ASP A 187 -9.13 -8.46 8.42
C ASP A 187 -8.56 -7.57 9.54
N ILE A 188 -7.76 -6.57 9.21
CA ILE A 188 -7.17 -5.67 10.19
C ILE A 188 -8.25 -4.81 10.84
N ARG A 189 -9.19 -4.25 10.08
CA ARG A 189 -10.30 -3.45 10.62
C ARG A 189 -11.16 -4.25 11.58
N LYS A 190 -11.48 -5.50 11.22
CA LYS A 190 -12.30 -6.40 12.04
C LYS A 190 -11.59 -6.95 13.27
N ASN A 191 -10.35 -7.38 13.09
CA ASN A 191 -9.68 -8.27 14.03
C ASN A 191 -8.39 -7.69 14.63
N GLY A 192 -7.96 -6.50 14.17
CA GLY A 192 -6.72 -5.85 14.58
C GLY A 192 -5.46 -6.37 13.85
N LYS A 193 -5.57 -7.50 13.15
CA LYS A 193 -4.45 -8.13 12.40
C LYS A 193 -4.99 -9.04 11.32
N ILE A 194 -4.14 -9.38 10.37
CA ILE A 194 -4.39 -10.44 9.37
C ILE A 194 -4.39 -11.79 10.10
N LYS A 195 -5.45 -12.57 9.91
CA LYS A 195 -5.65 -13.85 10.63
C LYS A 195 -4.93 -15.04 10.03
N SER A 196 -4.82 -15.09 8.71
CA SER A 196 -4.24 -16.23 7.97
C SER A 196 -3.81 -15.79 6.58
N ASN A 197 -3.07 -16.63 5.87
CA ASN A 197 -2.64 -16.34 4.50
C ASN A 197 -3.78 -16.39 3.45
N SER A 198 -5.04 -16.65 3.87
CA SER A 198 -6.18 -16.67 2.96
C SER A 198 -6.43 -15.33 2.26
N TRP A 199 -6.03 -14.21 2.88
CA TRP A 199 -6.17 -12.87 2.33
C TRP A 199 -5.50 -12.69 0.97
N ARG A 200 -4.44 -13.44 0.70
CA ARG A 200 -3.63 -13.38 -0.54
C ARG A 200 -3.66 -14.65 -1.39
N ALA A 201 -4.43 -15.67 -0.97
CA ALA A 201 -4.39 -17.00 -1.57
C ALA A 201 -4.63 -17.02 -3.09
N GLU A 202 -5.55 -16.20 -3.58
CA GLU A 202 -5.84 -16.09 -5.02
C GLU A 202 -4.67 -15.48 -5.78
N SER A 203 -4.05 -14.42 -5.26
CA SER A 203 -2.87 -13.79 -5.85
C SER A 203 -1.68 -14.73 -5.88
N ASP A 204 -1.38 -15.39 -4.75
CA ASP A 204 -0.30 -16.39 -4.65
C ASP A 204 -0.50 -17.54 -5.64
N ASN A 205 -1.71 -18.07 -5.75
CA ASN A 205 -2.04 -19.16 -6.68
C ASN A 205 -1.85 -18.73 -8.13
N TYR A 206 -2.33 -17.54 -8.48
CA TYR A 206 -2.18 -17.00 -9.84
C TYR A 206 -0.71 -16.75 -10.17
N TYR A 207 0.04 -16.12 -9.30
CA TYR A 207 1.47 -15.89 -9.46
C TYR A 207 2.25 -17.19 -9.65
N ASN A 208 2.07 -18.17 -8.75
CA ASN A 208 2.77 -19.46 -8.80
C ASN A 208 2.46 -20.24 -10.09
N LYS A 209 1.25 -20.12 -10.63
CA LYS A 209 0.82 -20.81 -11.85
C LYS A 209 1.47 -20.19 -13.08
N ASN A 210 1.54 -18.87 -13.14
CA ASN A 210 2.02 -18.16 -14.33
C ASN A 210 3.55 -17.97 -14.36
N THR A 211 4.23 -17.96 -13.22
CA THR A 211 5.70 -17.86 -13.16
C THR A 211 6.41 -19.20 -13.37
N LYS A 212 5.77 -20.34 -13.08
CA LYS A 212 6.30 -21.68 -13.40
C LYS A 212 6.33 -22.01 -14.90
N ILE A 213 5.48 -21.34 -15.69
CA ILE A 213 5.40 -21.54 -17.15
C ILE A 213 6.52 -20.76 -17.88
N ARG A 214 7.14 -19.77 -17.23
CA ARG A 214 8.18 -18.91 -17.80
C ARG A 214 9.63 -19.37 -17.51
N LYS A 215 9.81 -20.52 -16.88
CA LYS A 215 11.09 -21.23 -16.68
C LYS A 215 11.20 -22.43 -17.61
#